data_d4c30ca7df8e1fb52f4f9fc817155aff
#
_entry.id   d4c30ca7df8e1fb52f4f9fc817155aff
#
_cell.length_a   1.000
_cell.length_b   1.000
_cell.length_c   1.000
_cell.angle_alpha   90.00
_cell.angle_beta   90.00
_cell.angle_gamma   90.00
#
_symmetry.space_group_name_H-M   'P 1'
#
loop_
_entity.id
_entity.type
_entity.pdbx_description
1 polymer ?
#
loop_
_entity_poly.entity_id
_entity_poly.type
_entity_poly.pdbx_seq_one_letter_code
_entity_poly.pdbx_strand_id
1 'polypeptide(L)'
;MNKIFTDQGFKDFLYWQYQDKKTFKKILDLLKDIDRNGYKCKGKPEPLKGELSGWWSVRIDEKNRLVFRIENEIIEILKCDTH
;
A
#
# COMPACT_ATOMS: atom_id res chain seq x y z
N MET A 1 -0.11 6.98 -12.28
CA MET A 1 -0.85 7.75 -11.26
C MET A 1 0.11 8.41 -10.28
N ASN A 2 -0.22 9.60 -9.85
CA ASN A 2 0.54 10.26 -8.79
C ASN A 2 0.29 9.52 -7.46
N LYS A 3 1.22 9.69 -6.52
CA LYS A 3 1.14 9.01 -5.24
C LYS A 3 1.21 10.02 -4.11
N ILE A 4 0.33 9.85 -3.13
CA ILE A 4 0.31 10.68 -1.92
C ILE A 4 0.42 9.73 -0.74
N PHE A 5 1.30 10.06 0.20
CA PHE A 5 1.45 9.32 1.44
C PHE A 5 0.85 10.12 2.58
N THR A 6 0.11 9.47 3.46
CA THR A 6 -0.18 10.06 4.76
C THR A 6 1.14 10.13 5.55
N ASP A 7 1.16 10.85 6.65
CA ASP A 7 2.35 10.88 7.50
C ASP A 7 2.75 9.48 7.95
N GLN A 8 1.77 8.68 8.34
CA GLN A 8 2.02 7.29 8.75
C GLN A 8 2.54 6.45 7.59
N GLY A 9 1.93 6.58 6.42
CA GLY A 9 2.36 5.86 5.24
C GLY A 9 3.79 6.17 4.85
N PHE A 10 4.15 7.45 4.91
CA PHE A 10 5.51 7.87 4.59
C PHE A 10 6.52 7.35 5.60
N LYS A 11 6.17 7.41 6.88
CA LYS A 11 6.99 6.89 7.96
C LYS A 11 7.26 5.39 7.79
N ASP A 12 6.20 4.63 7.47
CA ASP A 12 6.32 3.19 7.23
C ASP A 12 7.20 2.90 6.02
N PHE A 13 7.01 3.67 4.95
CA PHE A 13 7.76 3.53 3.73
C PHE A 13 9.26 3.70 3.98
N LEU A 14 9.64 4.75 4.73
CA LEU A 14 11.03 4.99 5.11
C LEU A 14 11.57 3.91 6.03
N TYR A 15 10.73 3.41 6.94
CA TYR A 15 11.10 2.33 7.84
C TYR A 15 11.60 1.11 7.05
N TRP A 16 10.83 0.66 6.05
CA TRP A 16 11.20 -0.49 5.26
C TRP A 16 12.45 -0.26 4.42
N GLN A 17 12.64 0.97 3.96
CA GLN A 17 13.83 1.32 3.19
C GLN A 17 15.11 1.05 3.99
N TYR A 18 15.07 1.29 5.29
CA TYR A 18 16.23 1.09 6.16
C TYR A 18 16.30 -0.32 6.75
N GLN A 19 15.16 -0.91 7.07
CA GLN A 19 15.13 -2.13 7.87
C GLN A 19 15.15 -3.40 7.04
N ASP A 20 14.54 -3.40 5.85
CA ASP A 20 14.43 -4.62 5.07
C ASP A 20 14.25 -4.30 3.59
N LYS A 21 15.33 -4.40 2.86
CA LYS A 21 15.34 -4.07 1.44
C LYS A 21 14.44 -4.99 0.61
N LYS A 22 14.29 -6.24 1.01
CA LYS A 22 13.40 -7.19 0.34
C LYS A 22 11.95 -6.74 0.44
N THR A 23 11.52 -6.41 1.65
CA THR A 23 10.17 -5.92 1.88
C THR A 23 9.93 -4.59 1.17
N PHE A 24 10.92 -3.71 1.22
CA PHE A 24 10.83 -2.43 0.53
C PHE A 24 10.65 -2.61 -0.98
N LYS A 25 11.45 -3.51 -1.57
CA LYS A 25 11.33 -3.81 -3.00
C LYS A 25 9.94 -4.32 -3.33
N LYS A 26 9.39 -5.16 -2.48
CA LYS A 26 8.04 -5.70 -2.69
C LYS A 26 6.98 -4.61 -2.63
N ILE A 27 7.14 -3.64 -1.74
CA ILE A 27 6.25 -2.49 -1.67
C ILE A 27 6.32 -1.69 -2.98
N LEU A 28 7.52 -1.45 -3.49
CA LEU A 28 7.69 -0.75 -4.76
C LEU A 28 7.03 -1.50 -5.91
N ASP A 29 7.18 -2.82 -5.95
CA ASP A 29 6.56 -3.65 -6.98
C ASP A 29 5.03 -3.59 -6.89
N LEU A 30 4.48 -3.61 -5.69
CA LEU A 30 3.05 -3.48 -5.49
C LEU A 30 2.54 -2.13 -5.96
N LEU A 31 3.26 -1.05 -5.65
CA LEU A 31 2.86 0.28 -6.10
C LEU A 31 2.87 0.40 -7.62
N LYS A 32 3.86 -0.23 -8.27
CA LYS A 32 3.89 -0.28 -9.73
C LYS A 32 2.71 -1.05 -10.29
N ASP A 33 2.35 -2.15 -9.65
CA ASP A 33 1.24 -2.96 -10.10
C ASP A 33 -0.09 -2.26 -9.90
N ILE A 34 -0.27 -1.56 -8.79
CA ILE A 34 -1.45 -0.74 -8.53
C ILE A 34 -1.58 0.35 -9.60
N ASP A 35 -0.45 0.94 -9.97
CA ASP A 35 -0.42 1.97 -11.00
C ASP A 35 -0.95 1.45 -12.33
N ARG A 36 -0.66 0.19 -12.66
CA ARG A 36 -1.11 -0.44 -13.90
C ARG A 36 -2.52 -0.98 -13.84
N ASN A 37 -2.86 -1.64 -12.75
CA ASN A 37 -4.05 -2.49 -12.66
C ASN A 37 -5.09 -2.00 -11.66
N GLY A 38 -4.79 -0.94 -10.92
CA GLY A 38 -5.71 -0.41 -9.92
C GLY A 38 -6.06 -1.46 -8.88
N TYR A 39 -7.33 -1.58 -8.58
CA TYR A 39 -7.80 -2.55 -7.58
C TYR A 39 -7.75 -4.01 -8.03
N LYS A 40 -7.31 -4.25 -9.26
CA LYS A 40 -7.09 -5.62 -9.76
C LYS A 40 -5.62 -6.01 -9.70
N CYS A 41 -4.87 -5.35 -8.87
CA CYS A 41 -3.44 -5.59 -8.69
C CYS A 41 -3.17 -6.90 -7.96
N LYS A 42 -1.88 -7.25 -7.86
CA LYS A 42 -1.41 -8.41 -7.10
C LYS A 42 -1.60 -8.19 -5.60
N GLY A 43 -1.39 -9.24 -4.82
CA GLY A 43 -1.41 -9.14 -3.37
C GLY A 43 -2.77 -9.36 -2.75
N LYS A 44 -3.70 -9.93 -3.49
CA LYS A 44 -5.04 -10.22 -3.01
C LYS A 44 -5.73 -8.98 -2.44
N PRO A 45 -6.00 -7.98 -3.28
CA PRO A 45 -6.62 -6.75 -2.80
C PRO A 45 -8.01 -7.01 -2.25
N GLU A 46 -8.31 -6.40 -1.11
CA GLU A 46 -9.63 -6.50 -0.52
C GLU A 46 -10.07 -5.16 0.07
N PRO A 47 -11.35 -4.82 -0.09
CA PRO A 47 -11.86 -3.60 0.51
C PRO A 47 -11.98 -3.76 2.01
N LEU A 48 -11.65 -2.71 2.74
CA LEU A 48 -11.74 -2.71 4.19
C LEU A 48 -13.10 -2.18 4.63
N LYS A 49 -13.47 -2.53 5.87
CA LYS A 49 -14.77 -2.16 6.44
C LYS A 49 -14.58 -1.31 7.69
N GLY A 50 -15.69 -0.81 8.22
CA GLY A 50 -15.68 -0.03 9.46
C GLY A 50 -15.04 1.33 9.25
N GLU A 51 -14.17 1.69 10.16
CA GLU A 51 -13.49 2.99 10.12
C GLU A 51 -12.60 3.17 8.89
N LEU A 52 -12.15 2.06 8.31
CA LEU A 52 -11.32 2.09 7.11
C LEU A 52 -12.11 1.83 5.83
N SER A 53 -13.43 1.98 5.89
CA SER A 53 -14.27 1.84 4.71
C SER A 53 -13.82 2.82 3.63
N GLY A 54 -13.71 2.33 2.41
CA GLY A 54 -13.18 3.11 1.29
C GLY A 54 -11.70 2.88 1.02
N TRP A 55 -11.00 2.31 1.98
CA TRP A 55 -9.61 1.90 1.80
C TRP A 55 -9.54 0.43 1.40
N TRP A 56 -8.44 0.06 0.79
CA TRP A 56 -8.16 -1.31 0.36
C TRP A 56 -6.83 -1.76 0.93
N SER A 57 -6.66 -3.06 1.10
CA SER A 57 -5.38 -3.60 1.51
C SER A 57 -4.88 -4.66 0.53
N VAL A 58 -3.57 -4.70 0.35
CA VAL A 58 -2.89 -5.77 -0.38
C VAL A 58 -1.79 -6.33 0.49
N ARG A 59 -1.51 -7.61 0.31
CA ARG A 59 -0.46 -8.28 1.08
C ARG A 59 0.91 -7.90 0.59
N ILE A 60 1.76 -7.47 1.50
CA ILE A 60 3.19 -7.35 1.26
C ILE A 60 3.83 -8.70 1.53
N ASP A 61 3.48 -9.28 2.68
CA ASP A 61 3.87 -10.63 3.10
C ASP A 61 2.78 -11.17 4.04
N GLU A 62 3.07 -12.23 4.79
CA GLU A 62 2.08 -12.82 5.69
C GLU A 62 1.64 -11.89 6.81
N LYS A 63 2.50 -10.98 7.23
CA LYS A 63 2.26 -10.10 8.37
C LYS A 63 1.92 -8.68 7.98
N ASN A 64 2.49 -8.22 6.87
CA ASN A 64 2.42 -6.81 6.53
C ASN A 64 1.50 -6.54 5.37
N ARG A 65 0.82 -5.41 5.43
CA ARG A 65 -0.13 -5.00 4.41
C ARG A 65 0.11 -3.56 3.98
N LEU A 66 -0.12 -3.31 2.70
CA LEU A 66 -0.15 -1.96 2.16
C LEU A 66 -1.61 -1.54 2.10
N VAL A 67 -1.97 -0.47 2.79
CA VAL A 67 -3.34 0.05 2.80
C VAL A 67 -3.38 1.31 1.95
N PHE A 68 -4.25 1.34 0.97
CA PHE A 68 -4.30 2.40 -0.03
C PHE A 68 -5.71 2.62 -0.54
N ARG A 69 -5.89 3.72 -1.26
CA ARG A 69 -7.09 3.95 -2.05
C ARG A 69 -6.72 4.76 -3.29
N ILE A 70 -7.59 4.70 -4.29
CA ILE A 70 -7.40 5.43 -5.53
C ILE A 70 -8.55 6.42 -5.67
N GLU A 71 -8.23 7.70 -5.81
CA GLU A 71 -9.20 8.76 -6.09
C GLU A 71 -8.60 9.73 -7.09
N ASN A 72 -9.38 10.09 -8.12
CA ASN A 72 -8.96 11.05 -9.14
C ASN A 72 -7.58 10.73 -9.72
N GLU A 73 -7.34 9.44 -10.00
CA GLU A 73 -6.09 8.94 -10.54
C GLU A 73 -4.88 9.21 -9.63
N ILE A 74 -5.13 9.28 -8.33
CA ILE A 74 -4.09 9.43 -7.32
C ILE A 74 -4.15 8.21 -6.42
N ILE A 75 -3.01 7.59 -6.18
CA ILE A 75 -2.89 6.51 -5.20
C ILE A 75 -2.53 7.16 -3.88
N GLU A 76 -3.39 6.99 -2.89
CA GLU A 76 -3.13 7.48 -1.54
C GLU A 76 -2.74 6.31 -0.66
N ILE A 77 -1.57 6.37 -0.03
CA ILE A 77 -1.06 5.30 0.83
C ILE A 77 -1.25 5.69 2.28
N LEU A 78 -2.10 4.92 2.98
CA LEU A 78 -2.40 5.17 4.38
C LEU A 78 -1.31 4.65 5.29
N LYS A 79 -0.88 3.42 5.03
CA LYS A 79 0.16 2.76 5.83
C LYS A 79 0.66 1.52 5.10
N CYS A 80 1.84 1.05 5.47
CA CYS A 80 2.39 -0.21 5.00
C CYS A 80 3.13 -0.88 6.16
N ASP A 81 2.35 -1.55 7.00
CA ASP A 81 2.87 -2.14 8.22
C ASP A 81 2.09 -3.40 8.60
N THR A 82 2.39 -3.91 9.77
CA THR A 82 1.68 -5.04 10.37
C THR A 82 0.25 -4.63 10.73
N HIS A 83 -0.65 -5.54 10.54
CA HIS A 83 -2.04 -5.38 10.97
C HIS A 83 -2.17 -5.43 12.46
#